data_91ce07358ebb403547ad05d5c232aaeb
#
_entry.id   91ce07358ebb403547ad05d5c232aaeb
#
_cell.length_a   1.000
_cell.length_b   1.000
_cell.length_c   1.000
_cell.angle_alpha   90.00
_cell.angle_beta   90.00
_cell.angle_gamma   90.00
#
_symmetry.space_group_name_H-M   'P 1'
#
loop_
_entity.id
_entity.type
_entity.pdbx_description
1 polymer ?
#
loop_
_entity_poly.entity_id
_entity_poly.type
_entity_poly.pdbx_seq_one_letter_code
_entity_poly.pdbx_strand_id
1 'polypeptide(L)'
;MLLTDYFRSQHDATWDIARQCGVRHGVIRLPEDDDFDICQKTHWDAVHKRFTDFGIKPVIIEPMPNALHDHIKAGDALRDECIEKVIKMFPIMRDLDIGTICFNFMAHIGWLRTRSDYPERGGATVTAFDMEQFTPTGAKITADELWHNYRYFLDAVLPEAEKCGIQLALHPDDPPVPRLGDVERIMISGENIRKAIFDIHPSDNLGLTMCQANFFVMGEDLEEMIRLFREKIMFIHFRNTKGHPNAFRETFHDNGDIDMAKIMKTYVVNGIDVPVRVDHVPTLAGETSRLAGYDALGRYFSIGYLKGILDATERSLL
;
A
#
# COMPACT_ATOMS: atom_id res chain seq x y z
N MET A 1 12.95 -7.59 10.01
CA MET A 1 11.92 -7.23 8.99
C MET A 1 12.39 -7.63 7.59
N LEU A 2 11.47 -8.00 6.70
CA LEU A 2 11.79 -8.39 5.33
C LEU A 2 11.82 -7.15 4.43
N LEU A 3 13.01 -6.76 3.95
CA LEU A 3 13.14 -5.63 3.02
C LEU A 3 12.55 -5.99 1.66
N THR A 4 11.57 -5.21 1.22
CA THR A 4 10.90 -5.33 -0.07
C THR A 4 10.93 -4.01 -0.83
N ASP A 5 10.55 -4.05 -2.10
CA ASP A 5 10.26 -2.86 -2.87
C ASP A 5 9.11 -3.10 -3.84
N TYR A 6 8.52 -2.02 -4.37
CA TYR A 6 7.43 -2.07 -5.32
C TYR A 6 7.94 -2.22 -6.75
N PHE A 7 7.37 -3.17 -7.47
CA PHE A 7 7.75 -3.50 -8.85
C PHE A 7 6.54 -3.52 -9.78
N ARG A 8 6.64 -2.83 -10.91
CA ARG A 8 5.73 -3.04 -12.02
C ARG A 8 6.00 -4.39 -12.67
N SER A 9 5.03 -4.91 -13.41
CA SER A 9 5.10 -6.23 -14.06
C SER A 9 6.18 -6.37 -15.14
N GLN A 10 6.65 -5.26 -15.70
CA GLN A 10 7.72 -5.22 -16.70
C GLN A 10 9.00 -4.65 -16.09
N HIS A 11 10.15 -5.24 -16.49
CA HIS A 11 11.46 -4.77 -16.07
C HIS A 11 11.71 -3.30 -16.47
N ASP A 12 12.18 -2.51 -15.54
CA ASP A 12 12.68 -1.15 -15.73
C ASP A 12 13.86 -0.86 -14.79
N ALA A 13 14.41 0.34 -14.83
CA ALA A 13 15.57 0.72 -14.01
C ALA A 13 15.33 0.63 -12.51
N THR A 14 14.07 0.65 -12.04
CA THR A 14 13.77 0.49 -10.61
C THR A 14 14.06 -0.91 -10.12
N TRP A 15 13.90 -1.92 -10.97
CA TRP A 15 14.27 -3.31 -10.66
C TRP A 15 15.77 -3.44 -10.38
N ASP A 16 16.61 -2.86 -11.26
CA ASP A 16 18.07 -2.91 -11.12
C ASP A 16 18.51 -2.20 -9.84
N ILE A 17 17.96 -1.00 -9.58
CA ILE A 17 18.25 -0.20 -8.40
C ILE A 17 17.86 -0.95 -7.12
N ALA A 18 16.67 -1.50 -7.04
CA ALA A 18 16.24 -2.28 -5.88
C ALA A 18 17.17 -3.47 -5.62
N ARG A 19 17.56 -4.20 -6.68
CA ARG A 19 18.53 -5.31 -6.58
C ARG A 19 19.91 -4.85 -6.09
N GLN A 20 20.40 -3.72 -6.58
CA GLN A 20 21.67 -3.12 -6.17
C GLN A 20 21.63 -2.67 -4.70
N CYS A 21 20.48 -2.21 -4.21
CA CYS A 21 20.24 -1.92 -2.80
C CYS A 21 20.12 -3.17 -1.91
N GLY A 22 20.11 -4.36 -2.51
CA GLY A 22 20.03 -5.64 -1.77
C GLY A 22 18.63 -6.19 -1.59
N VAL A 23 17.59 -5.59 -2.21
CA VAL A 23 16.23 -6.12 -2.20
C VAL A 23 16.18 -7.46 -2.93
N ARG A 24 15.52 -8.44 -2.33
CA ARG A 24 15.33 -9.81 -2.84
C ARG A 24 13.87 -10.22 -2.94
N HIS A 25 12.98 -9.46 -2.31
CA HIS A 25 11.56 -9.76 -2.24
C HIS A 25 10.76 -8.61 -2.83
N GLY A 26 9.72 -8.94 -3.60
CA GLY A 26 8.95 -7.98 -4.38
C GLY A 26 7.51 -7.83 -3.88
N VAL A 27 7.08 -6.58 -3.78
CA VAL A 27 5.69 -6.17 -3.81
C VAL A 27 5.38 -5.88 -5.27
N ILE A 28 4.56 -6.71 -5.90
CA ILE A 28 4.39 -6.65 -7.35
C ILE A 28 3.01 -6.15 -7.76
N ARG A 29 2.99 -5.31 -8.79
CA ARG A 29 1.76 -5.00 -9.53
C ARG A 29 1.55 -6.03 -10.63
N LEU A 30 0.37 -6.59 -10.70
CA LEU A 30 0.00 -7.48 -11.80
C LEU A 30 -0.13 -6.70 -13.12
N PRO A 31 0.07 -7.35 -14.28
CA PRO A 31 -0.23 -6.73 -15.56
C PRO A 31 -1.70 -6.28 -15.65
N GLU A 32 -1.94 -5.19 -16.37
CA GLU A 32 -3.28 -4.63 -16.61
C GLU A 32 -3.60 -4.58 -18.11
N ASP A 33 -2.81 -5.27 -18.92
CA ASP A 33 -3.04 -5.41 -20.36
C ASP A 33 -4.02 -6.57 -20.67
N ASP A 34 -4.63 -6.53 -21.83
CA ASP A 34 -5.65 -7.50 -22.28
C ASP A 34 -5.10 -8.93 -22.42
N ASP A 35 -3.77 -9.09 -22.48
CA ASP A 35 -3.11 -10.40 -22.59
C ASP A 35 -2.97 -11.12 -21.24
N PHE A 36 -3.27 -10.44 -20.13
CA PHE A 36 -3.20 -11.02 -18.80
C PHE A 36 -4.59 -11.37 -18.24
N ASP A 37 -4.94 -12.64 -18.29
CA ASP A 37 -6.13 -13.15 -17.59
C ASP A 37 -5.75 -13.57 -16.16
N ILE A 38 -6.30 -12.88 -15.18
CA ILE A 38 -6.06 -13.07 -13.76
C ILE A 38 -6.52 -14.43 -13.23
N CYS A 39 -7.41 -15.12 -13.96
CA CYS A 39 -7.90 -16.45 -13.61
C CYS A 39 -7.05 -17.57 -14.23
N GLN A 40 -6.06 -17.25 -15.06
CA GLN A 40 -5.22 -18.23 -15.77
C GLN A 40 -3.85 -18.39 -15.08
N LYS A 41 -3.65 -19.52 -14.41
CA LYS A 41 -2.38 -19.81 -13.70
C LYS A 41 -1.15 -19.65 -14.60
N THR A 42 -1.22 -20.04 -15.88
CA THR A 42 -0.10 -19.92 -16.82
C THR A 42 0.36 -18.47 -17.03
N HIS A 43 -0.54 -17.51 -16.97
CA HIS A 43 -0.20 -16.09 -17.06
C HIS A 43 0.54 -15.61 -15.82
N TRP A 44 0.11 -16.07 -14.63
CA TRP A 44 0.80 -15.82 -13.38
C TRP A 44 2.19 -16.49 -13.36
N ASP A 45 2.31 -17.73 -13.82
CA ASP A 45 3.59 -18.43 -13.92
C ASP A 45 4.59 -17.64 -14.77
N ALA A 46 4.14 -17.03 -15.88
CA ALA A 46 5.00 -16.20 -16.73
C ALA A 46 5.45 -14.91 -16.02
N VAL A 47 4.55 -14.24 -15.28
CA VAL A 47 4.89 -13.05 -14.48
C VAL A 47 5.85 -13.43 -13.34
N HIS A 48 5.52 -14.45 -12.57
CA HIS A 48 6.34 -14.94 -11.45
C HIS A 48 7.74 -15.34 -11.93
N LYS A 49 7.83 -16.08 -13.04
CA LYS A 49 9.11 -16.48 -13.64
C LYS A 49 9.98 -15.26 -14.02
N ARG A 50 9.38 -14.19 -14.56
CA ARG A 50 10.12 -12.97 -14.91
C ARG A 50 10.81 -12.36 -13.69
N PHE A 51 10.12 -12.31 -12.55
CA PHE A 51 10.69 -11.81 -11.30
C PHE A 51 11.75 -12.75 -10.73
N THR A 52 11.47 -14.04 -10.68
CA THR A 52 12.39 -15.01 -10.10
C THR A 52 13.66 -15.22 -10.93
N ASP A 53 13.57 -15.16 -12.26
CA ASP A 53 14.75 -15.15 -13.15
C ASP A 53 15.63 -13.91 -12.92
N PHE A 54 15.02 -12.77 -12.59
CA PHE A 54 15.76 -11.57 -12.20
C PHE A 54 16.29 -11.62 -10.77
N GLY A 55 15.90 -12.62 -9.98
CA GLY A 55 16.29 -12.83 -8.60
C GLY A 55 15.51 -12.02 -7.59
N ILE A 56 14.25 -11.68 -7.89
CA ILE A 56 13.25 -11.14 -6.99
C ILE A 56 12.18 -12.19 -6.72
N LYS A 57 11.90 -12.50 -5.45
CA LYS A 57 10.79 -13.36 -5.06
C LYS A 57 9.55 -12.48 -4.81
N PRO A 58 8.47 -12.58 -5.62
CA PRO A 58 7.20 -11.94 -5.31
C PRO A 58 6.64 -12.46 -3.98
N VAL A 59 6.19 -11.58 -3.10
CA VAL A 59 5.61 -11.95 -1.79
C VAL A 59 4.28 -11.25 -1.53
N ILE A 60 4.03 -10.09 -2.16
CA ILE A 60 2.82 -9.29 -2.00
C ILE A 60 2.32 -8.84 -3.37
N ILE A 61 1.02 -8.92 -3.61
CA ILE A 61 0.33 -8.23 -4.71
C ILE A 61 -0.13 -6.86 -4.22
N GLU A 62 0.22 -5.80 -4.93
CA GLU A 62 -0.20 -4.43 -4.63
C GLU A 62 -0.30 -3.58 -5.89
N PRO A 63 -1.43 -2.89 -6.04
CA PRO A 63 -2.68 -3.06 -5.30
C PRO A 63 -3.43 -4.32 -5.74
N MET A 64 -4.49 -4.71 -5.00
CA MET A 64 -5.53 -5.57 -5.59
C MET A 64 -5.98 -4.93 -6.91
N PRO A 65 -6.06 -5.67 -8.02
CA PRO A 65 -6.28 -5.09 -9.35
C PRO A 65 -7.51 -4.19 -9.41
N ASN A 66 -7.30 -2.93 -9.80
CA ASN A 66 -8.35 -1.92 -9.84
C ASN A 66 -9.52 -2.32 -10.75
N ALA A 67 -9.23 -2.98 -11.88
CA ALA A 67 -10.25 -3.48 -12.80
C ALA A 67 -11.28 -4.43 -12.16
N LEU A 68 -10.94 -5.05 -11.02
CA LEU A 68 -11.86 -5.85 -10.22
C LEU A 68 -12.35 -5.06 -9.00
N HIS A 69 -11.41 -4.45 -8.31
CA HIS A 69 -11.67 -3.88 -7.00
C HIS A 69 -12.55 -2.62 -7.06
N ASP A 70 -12.50 -1.85 -8.15
CA ASP A 70 -13.34 -0.66 -8.32
C ASP A 70 -14.83 -1.02 -8.39
N HIS A 71 -15.20 -2.10 -9.07
CA HIS A 71 -16.57 -2.63 -9.09
C HIS A 71 -17.02 -3.14 -7.71
N ILE A 72 -16.12 -3.79 -6.99
CA ILE A 72 -16.39 -4.30 -5.64
C ILE A 72 -16.66 -3.15 -4.67
N LYS A 73 -15.80 -2.14 -4.66
CA LYS A 73 -15.93 -0.95 -3.79
C LYS A 73 -17.19 -0.15 -4.10
N ALA A 74 -17.49 0.02 -5.39
CA ALA A 74 -18.70 0.72 -5.83
C ALA A 74 -19.99 -0.08 -5.56
N GLY A 75 -19.92 -1.40 -5.43
CA GLY A 75 -21.08 -2.27 -5.25
C GLY A 75 -21.97 -2.33 -6.49
N ASP A 76 -21.40 -2.16 -7.68
CA ASP A 76 -22.13 -2.11 -8.94
C ASP A 76 -22.49 -3.51 -9.50
N ALA A 77 -23.05 -3.55 -10.70
CA ALA A 77 -23.55 -4.78 -11.31
C ALA A 77 -22.48 -5.84 -11.60
N LEU A 78 -21.19 -5.46 -11.65
CA LEU A 78 -20.07 -6.38 -11.89
C LEU A 78 -19.42 -6.86 -10.59
N ARG A 79 -19.87 -6.38 -9.43
CA ARG A 79 -19.29 -6.70 -8.12
C ARG A 79 -19.09 -8.20 -7.91
N ASP A 80 -20.13 -8.99 -8.12
CA ASP A 80 -20.10 -10.43 -7.80
C ASP A 80 -19.18 -11.19 -8.73
N GLU A 81 -19.17 -10.88 -10.03
CA GLU A 81 -18.21 -11.43 -10.98
C GLU A 81 -16.76 -11.07 -10.61
N CYS A 82 -16.52 -9.85 -10.17
CA CYS A 82 -15.20 -9.40 -9.74
C CYS A 82 -14.76 -10.10 -8.45
N ILE A 83 -15.66 -10.31 -7.49
CA ILE A 83 -15.39 -11.10 -6.29
C ILE A 83 -14.99 -12.54 -6.63
N GLU A 84 -15.71 -13.20 -7.55
CA GLU A 84 -15.36 -14.54 -8.01
C GLU A 84 -13.96 -14.60 -8.64
N LYS A 85 -13.57 -13.58 -9.42
CA LYS A 85 -12.21 -13.49 -9.97
C LYS A 85 -11.16 -13.31 -8.88
N VAL A 86 -11.41 -12.48 -7.87
CA VAL A 86 -10.51 -12.33 -6.72
C VAL A 86 -10.33 -13.66 -5.98
N ILE A 87 -11.42 -14.40 -5.74
CA ILE A 87 -11.35 -15.72 -5.10
C ILE A 87 -10.50 -16.70 -5.94
N LYS A 88 -10.61 -16.68 -7.26
CA LYS A 88 -9.81 -17.52 -8.17
C LYS A 88 -8.31 -17.19 -8.14
N MET A 89 -7.92 -15.99 -7.72
CA MET A 89 -6.50 -15.63 -7.54
C MET A 89 -5.85 -16.40 -6.38
N PHE A 90 -6.56 -16.66 -5.30
CA PHE A 90 -5.99 -17.17 -4.05
C PHE A 90 -5.26 -18.51 -4.20
N PRO A 91 -5.83 -19.55 -4.81
CA PRO A 91 -5.08 -20.79 -5.04
C PRO A 91 -3.86 -20.60 -5.94
N ILE A 92 -3.90 -19.68 -6.92
CA ILE A 92 -2.76 -19.38 -7.78
C ILE A 92 -1.66 -18.70 -6.96
N MET A 93 -2.00 -17.71 -6.12
CA MET A 93 -1.08 -17.01 -5.24
C MET A 93 -0.41 -17.99 -4.26
N ARG A 94 -1.21 -18.88 -3.62
CA ARG A 94 -0.67 -19.93 -2.73
C ARG A 94 0.33 -20.82 -3.46
N ASP A 95 0.02 -21.30 -4.65
CA ASP A 95 0.89 -22.18 -5.45
C ASP A 95 2.19 -21.49 -5.87
N LEU A 96 2.22 -20.16 -5.93
CA LEU A 96 3.38 -19.33 -6.26
C LEU A 96 4.09 -18.75 -5.01
N ASP A 97 3.66 -19.14 -3.81
CA ASP A 97 4.17 -18.64 -2.53
C ASP A 97 4.10 -17.10 -2.39
N ILE A 98 2.99 -16.51 -2.90
CA ILE A 98 2.65 -15.10 -2.75
C ILE A 98 1.57 -15.01 -1.66
N GLY A 99 1.97 -14.66 -0.44
CA GLY A 99 1.11 -14.83 0.74
C GLY A 99 0.17 -13.67 1.04
N THR A 100 0.35 -12.50 0.44
CA THR A 100 -0.38 -11.27 0.85
C THR A 100 -0.91 -10.49 -0.34
N ILE A 101 -2.09 -9.91 -0.17
CA ILE A 101 -2.65 -8.93 -1.09
C ILE A 101 -2.94 -7.62 -0.35
N CYS A 102 -2.35 -6.51 -0.80
CA CYS A 102 -2.63 -5.18 -0.29
C CYS A 102 -3.84 -4.59 -1.03
N PHE A 103 -4.86 -4.18 -0.27
CA PHE A 103 -6.09 -3.61 -0.82
C PHE A 103 -6.53 -2.37 -0.04
N ASN A 104 -7.32 -1.52 -0.66
CA ASN A 104 -7.93 -0.34 -0.04
C ASN A 104 -9.44 -0.35 -0.26
N PHE A 105 -10.17 0.59 0.33
CA PHE A 105 -11.61 0.67 0.10
C PHE A 105 -12.08 2.06 -0.40
N MET A 106 -11.22 2.70 -1.20
CA MET A 106 -11.45 4.00 -1.86
C MET A 106 -12.24 3.82 -3.15
N ALA A 107 -13.57 3.92 -3.10
CA ALA A 107 -14.41 3.84 -4.30
C ALA A 107 -14.33 5.11 -5.15
N HIS A 108 -14.43 4.98 -6.46
CA HIS A 108 -14.48 6.03 -7.49
C HIS A 108 -13.24 6.93 -7.57
N ILE A 109 -12.68 7.33 -6.44
CA ILE A 109 -11.47 8.14 -6.34
C ILE A 109 -10.48 7.36 -5.48
N GLY A 110 -9.44 6.82 -6.09
CA GLY A 110 -8.38 6.08 -5.42
C GLY A 110 -7.37 7.01 -4.71
N TRP A 111 -6.12 6.63 -4.74
CA TRP A 111 -5.00 7.50 -4.34
C TRP A 111 -5.03 8.80 -5.14
N LEU A 112 -4.97 9.92 -4.45
CA LEU A 112 -5.09 11.24 -5.07
C LEU A 112 -4.03 12.21 -4.54
N ARG A 113 -3.38 12.91 -5.47
CA ARG A 113 -2.60 14.12 -5.21
C ARG A 113 -3.08 15.22 -6.16
N THR A 114 -3.14 16.43 -5.65
CA THR A 114 -3.55 17.62 -6.43
C THR A 114 -2.37 18.25 -7.13
N ARG A 115 -1.14 17.90 -6.73
CA ARG A 115 0.09 18.39 -7.30
C ARG A 115 1.19 17.33 -7.31
N SER A 116 1.96 17.23 -8.41
CA SER A 116 3.06 16.27 -8.59
C SER A 116 4.46 16.90 -8.58
N ASP A 117 4.54 18.22 -8.48
CA ASP A 117 5.77 19.02 -8.62
C ASP A 117 5.97 19.97 -7.43
N TYR A 118 5.48 19.61 -6.23
CA TYR A 118 5.64 20.46 -5.06
C TYR A 118 7.12 20.58 -4.70
N PRO A 119 7.66 21.82 -4.50
CA PRO A 119 9.08 22.01 -4.22
C PRO A 119 9.54 21.36 -2.91
N GLU A 120 10.69 20.71 -2.96
CA GLU A 120 11.35 20.10 -1.83
C GLU A 120 12.84 20.50 -1.82
N ARG A 121 13.60 20.10 -0.77
CA ARG A 121 14.99 20.52 -0.59
C ARG A 121 15.86 20.29 -1.84
N GLY A 122 16.80 21.19 -2.10
CA GLY A 122 17.77 21.06 -3.19
C GLY A 122 17.19 21.12 -4.59
N GLY A 123 15.92 21.55 -4.74
CA GLY A 123 15.23 21.58 -6.03
C GLY A 123 14.61 20.25 -6.45
N ALA A 124 14.57 19.25 -5.57
CA ALA A 124 13.74 18.07 -5.76
C ALA A 124 12.24 18.43 -5.73
N THR A 125 11.41 17.56 -6.27
CA THR A 125 9.96 17.72 -6.23
C THR A 125 9.28 16.49 -5.60
N VAL A 126 8.11 16.73 -5.00
CA VAL A 126 7.30 15.69 -4.36
C VAL A 126 5.83 15.85 -4.72
N THR A 127 5.05 14.82 -4.49
CA THR A 127 3.60 14.92 -4.62
C THR A 127 2.99 15.57 -3.39
N ALA A 128 1.89 16.30 -3.58
CA ALA A 128 1.15 16.96 -2.52
C ALA A 128 -0.35 16.88 -2.76
N PHE A 129 -1.10 16.88 -1.67
CA PHE A 129 -2.55 17.02 -1.66
C PHE A 129 -2.95 18.32 -0.98
N ASP A 130 -3.91 19.01 -1.58
CA ASP A 130 -4.55 20.21 -1.03
C ASP A 130 -6.03 20.16 -1.39
N MET A 131 -6.88 20.10 -0.37
CA MET A 131 -8.33 20.03 -0.53
C MET A 131 -8.90 21.23 -1.30
N GLU A 132 -8.28 22.42 -1.17
CA GLU A 132 -8.72 23.63 -1.88
C GLU A 132 -8.47 23.53 -3.40
N GLN A 133 -7.55 22.66 -3.82
CA GLN A 133 -7.24 22.41 -5.23
C GLN A 133 -7.98 21.19 -5.81
N PHE A 134 -8.75 20.50 -4.99
CA PHE A 134 -9.52 19.35 -5.45
C PHE A 134 -10.72 19.79 -6.30
N THR A 135 -10.89 19.10 -7.43
CA THR A 135 -12.07 19.30 -8.31
C THR A 135 -12.97 18.06 -8.22
N PRO A 136 -14.24 18.21 -7.80
CA PRO A 136 -15.19 17.11 -7.74
C PRO A 136 -15.40 16.41 -9.08
N THR A 137 -15.49 15.08 -9.07
CA THR A 137 -15.66 14.25 -10.27
C THR A 137 -17.12 14.05 -10.67
N GLY A 138 -18.06 14.39 -9.77
CA GLY A 138 -19.48 14.09 -9.91
C GLY A 138 -19.88 12.66 -9.49
N ALA A 139 -18.92 11.80 -9.17
CA ALA A 139 -19.19 10.50 -8.56
C ALA A 139 -19.75 10.66 -7.13
N LYS A 140 -20.54 9.67 -6.69
CA LYS A 140 -21.21 9.70 -5.38
C LYS A 140 -21.18 8.31 -4.75
N ILE A 141 -20.90 8.26 -3.47
CA ILE A 141 -21.09 7.09 -2.62
C ILE A 141 -21.07 7.54 -1.16
N THR A 142 -21.92 6.96 -0.34
CA THR A 142 -22.00 7.25 1.10
C THR A 142 -21.11 6.31 1.91
N ALA A 143 -20.78 6.71 3.13
CA ALA A 143 -20.04 5.86 4.07
C ALA A 143 -20.82 4.58 4.41
N ASP A 144 -22.15 4.65 4.53
CA ASP A 144 -22.99 3.48 4.80
C ASP A 144 -22.93 2.47 3.65
N GLU A 145 -22.98 2.93 2.40
CA GLU A 145 -22.81 2.09 1.22
C GLU A 145 -21.41 1.45 1.19
N LEU A 146 -20.37 2.22 1.51
CA LEU A 146 -19.00 1.70 1.59
C LEU A 146 -18.84 0.64 2.68
N TRP A 147 -19.39 0.87 3.88
CA TRP A 147 -19.38 -0.14 4.95
C TRP A 147 -20.18 -1.39 4.60
N HIS A 148 -21.30 -1.24 3.90
CA HIS A 148 -22.07 -2.37 3.37
C HIS A 148 -21.24 -3.17 2.35
N ASN A 149 -20.64 -2.50 1.36
CA ASN A 149 -19.84 -3.13 0.31
C ASN A 149 -18.57 -3.79 0.88
N TYR A 150 -17.94 -3.16 1.88
CA TYR A 150 -16.80 -3.74 2.59
C TYR A 150 -17.15 -5.05 3.30
N ARG A 151 -18.26 -5.05 4.06
CA ARG A 151 -18.75 -6.28 4.71
C ARG A 151 -19.08 -7.35 3.68
N TYR A 152 -19.83 -7.01 2.64
CA TYR A 152 -20.20 -7.92 1.56
C TYR A 152 -18.99 -8.57 0.90
N PHE A 153 -17.96 -7.77 0.62
CA PHE A 153 -16.70 -8.25 0.08
C PHE A 153 -16.01 -9.24 1.03
N LEU A 154 -15.87 -8.90 2.30
CA LEU A 154 -15.22 -9.76 3.28
C LEU A 154 -15.99 -11.06 3.52
N ASP A 155 -17.31 -11.00 3.62
CA ASP A 155 -18.16 -12.19 3.79
C ASP A 155 -17.93 -13.23 2.68
N ALA A 156 -17.66 -12.77 1.46
CA ALA A 156 -17.43 -13.62 0.31
C ALA A 156 -15.97 -14.12 0.20
N VAL A 157 -14.98 -13.22 0.40
CA VAL A 157 -13.58 -13.54 0.08
C VAL A 157 -12.80 -14.13 1.24
N LEU A 158 -13.13 -13.77 2.47
CA LEU A 158 -12.31 -14.12 3.63
C LEU A 158 -12.27 -15.62 3.90
N PRO A 159 -13.40 -16.39 3.82
CA PRO A 159 -13.37 -17.83 3.98
C PRO A 159 -12.47 -18.54 2.95
N GLU A 160 -12.40 -18.02 1.73
CA GLU A 160 -11.56 -18.59 0.67
C GLU A 160 -10.08 -18.18 0.81
N ALA A 161 -9.84 -16.95 1.28
CA ALA A 161 -8.49 -16.50 1.65
C ALA A 161 -7.90 -17.36 2.79
N GLU A 162 -8.69 -17.66 3.83
CA GLU A 162 -8.31 -18.52 4.93
C GLU A 162 -7.94 -19.95 4.48
N LYS A 163 -8.76 -20.57 3.62
CA LYS A 163 -8.48 -21.89 3.04
C LYS A 163 -7.17 -21.93 2.27
N CYS A 164 -6.80 -20.83 1.63
CA CYS A 164 -5.57 -20.73 0.84
C CYS A 164 -4.38 -20.17 1.64
N GLY A 165 -4.57 -19.70 2.88
CA GLY A 165 -3.55 -19.04 3.70
C GLY A 165 -3.13 -17.68 3.14
N ILE A 166 -4.04 -16.99 2.43
CA ILE A 166 -3.78 -15.66 1.86
C ILE A 166 -4.18 -14.58 2.86
N GLN A 167 -3.28 -13.65 3.11
CA GLN A 167 -3.51 -12.48 3.96
C GLN A 167 -4.08 -11.32 3.15
N LEU A 168 -5.12 -10.69 3.68
CA LEU A 168 -5.73 -9.48 3.15
C LEU A 168 -5.27 -8.28 3.99
N ALA A 169 -4.36 -7.48 3.48
CA ALA A 169 -3.77 -6.34 4.17
C ALA A 169 -4.45 -5.04 3.74
N LEU A 170 -5.35 -4.52 4.59
CA LEU A 170 -6.11 -3.30 4.34
C LEU A 170 -5.21 -2.06 4.43
N HIS A 171 -5.18 -1.26 3.39
CA HIS A 171 -4.51 0.04 3.35
C HIS A 171 -5.47 1.17 3.76
N PRO A 172 -5.06 2.12 4.60
CA PRO A 172 -5.83 3.34 4.90
C PRO A 172 -6.18 4.14 3.65
N ASP A 173 -7.23 4.97 3.71
CA ASP A 173 -7.55 5.87 2.61
C ASP A 173 -6.46 6.94 2.44
N ASP A 174 -6.19 7.31 1.19
CA ASP A 174 -5.18 8.31 0.84
C ASP A 174 -5.68 9.23 -0.30
N PRO A 175 -5.99 10.50 -0.02
CA PRO A 175 -5.87 11.20 1.26
C PRO A 175 -6.91 10.73 2.30
N PRO A 176 -6.55 10.77 3.61
CA PRO A 176 -7.43 10.31 4.69
C PRO A 176 -8.41 11.41 5.12
N VAL A 177 -9.26 11.82 4.19
CA VAL A 177 -10.29 12.84 4.41
C VAL A 177 -11.68 12.22 4.42
N PRO A 178 -12.66 12.79 5.16
CA PRO A 178 -14.00 12.21 5.26
C PRO A 178 -14.73 12.09 3.92
N ARG A 179 -14.40 12.97 2.98
CA ARG A 179 -15.04 13.01 1.66
C ARG A 179 -14.21 13.78 0.64
N LEU A 180 -14.39 13.43 -0.63
CA LEU A 180 -13.91 14.14 -1.81
C LEU A 180 -15.10 14.46 -2.72
N GLY A 181 -15.64 15.68 -2.64
CA GLY A 181 -16.92 16.01 -3.24
C GLY A 181 -18.06 15.20 -2.61
N ASP A 182 -18.79 14.42 -3.41
CA ASP A 182 -19.88 13.53 -2.96
C ASP A 182 -19.41 12.06 -2.77
N VAL A 183 -18.11 11.81 -2.81
CA VAL A 183 -17.50 10.51 -2.51
C VAL A 183 -17.04 10.50 -1.06
N GLU A 184 -17.73 9.78 -0.19
CA GLU A 184 -17.31 9.58 1.20
C GLU A 184 -16.20 8.54 1.32
N ARG A 185 -15.50 8.51 2.45
CA ARG A 185 -14.40 7.60 2.76
C ARG A 185 -14.56 7.04 4.16
N ILE A 186 -14.05 5.84 4.38
CA ILE A 186 -14.27 5.10 5.63
C ILE A 186 -12.98 4.69 6.36
N MET A 187 -11.85 4.52 5.67
CA MET A 187 -10.58 4.11 6.32
C MET A 187 -9.73 5.34 6.66
N ILE A 188 -10.31 6.28 7.42
CA ILE A 188 -9.81 7.65 7.65
C ILE A 188 -9.40 7.95 9.10
N SER A 189 -9.50 6.97 9.98
CA SER A 189 -9.09 7.08 11.39
C SER A 189 -8.69 5.73 11.95
N GLY A 190 -7.90 5.73 13.02
CA GLY A 190 -7.54 4.51 13.75
C GLY A 190 -8.75 3.75 14.26
N GLU A 191 -9.80 4.46 14.70
CA GLU A 191 -11.07 3.86 15.14
C GLU A 191 -11.78 3.12 14.00
N ASN A 192 -11.92 3.75 12.83
CA ASN A 192 -12.55 3.13 11.67
C ASN A 192 -11.77 1.92 11.16
N ILE A 193 -10.45 2.01 11.14
CA ILE A 193 -9.57 0.89 10.75
C ILE A 193 -9.65 -0.23 11.77
N ARG A 194 -9.70 0.09 13.08
CA ARG A 194 -9.94 -0.90 14.13
C ARG A 194 -11.28 -1.62 13.93
N LYS A 195 -12.36 -0.87 13.69
CA LYS A 195 -13.68 -1.43 13.37
C LYS A 195 -13.62 -2.35 12.15
N ALA A 196 -12.93 -1.93 11.08
CA ALA A 196 -12.81 -2.71 9.86
C ALA A 196 -12.12 -4.07 10.08
N ILE A 197 -11.07 -4.10 10.89
CA ILE A 197 -10.21 -5.29 11.06
C ILE A 197 -10.70 -6.21 12.19
N PHE A 198 -11.21 -5.63 13.29
CA PHE A 198 -11.52 -6.43 14.49
C PHE A 198 -13.01 -6.67 14.71
N ASP A 199 -13.89 -5.77 14.22
CA ASP A 199 -15.31 -5.83 14.61
C ASP A 199 -16.22 -6.32 13.49
N ILE A 200 -15.89 -6.03 12.21
CA ILE A 200 -16.78 -6.39 11.09
C ILE A 200 -16.69 -7.87 10.75
N HIS A 201 -15.49 -8.40 10.57
CA HIS A 201 -15.23 -9.79 10.26
C HIS A 201 -13.87 -10.21 10.83
N PRO A 202 -13.80 -10.54 12.14
CA PRO A 202 -12.54 -10.94 12.75
C PRO A 202 -11.94 -12.17 12.07
N SER A 203 -10.69 -12.07 11.64
CA SER A 203 -9.94 -13.18 11.03
C SER A 203 -8.44 -12.95 11.15
N ASP A 204 -7.66 -14.01 11.28
CA ASP A 204 -6.20 -13.91 11.27
C ASP A 204 -5.64 -13.63 9.86
N ASN A 205 -6.46 -13.84 8.84
CA ASN A 205 -6.12 -13.53 7.45
C ASN A 205 -6.53 -12.11 7.03
N LEU A 206 -7.15 -11.32 7.92
CA LEU A 206 -7.44 -9.90 7.72
C LEU A 206 -6.56 -9.07 8.65
N GLY A 207 -5.82 -8.12 8.08
CA GLY A 207 -4.97 -7.22 8.83
C GLY A 207 -4.69 -5.92 8.11
N LEU A 208 -3.60 -5.28 8.47
CA LEU A 208 -3.27 -3.91 8.11
C LEU A 208 -2.02 -3.82 7.23
N THR A 209 -2.10 -3.06 6.15
CA THR A 209 -0.94 -2.38 5.57
C THR A 209 -0.71 -1.11 6.39
N MET A 210 0.27 -1.14 7.29
CA MET A 210 0.60 0.00 8.15
C MET A 210 1.30 1.09 7.34
N CYS A 211 0.51 1.96 6.73
CA CYS A 211 1.00 3.17 6.07
C CYS A 211 1.16 4.28 7.12
N GLN A 212 2.32 4.35 7.75
CA GLN A 212 2.57 5.26 8.88
C GLN A 212 2.30 6.73 8.56
N ALA A 213 2.56 7.16 7.32
CA ALA A 213 2.31 8.54 6.92
C ALA A 213 0.80 8.87 6.90
N ASN A 214 -0.05 7.92 6.50
CA ASN A 214 -1.50 8.14 6.53
C ASN A 214 -2.00 8.26 7.98
N PHE A 215 -1.57 7.39 8.88
CA PHE A 215 -1.91 7.52 10.30
C PHE A 215 -1.41 8.84 10.91
N PHE A 216 -0.20 9.27 10.55
CA PHE A 216 0.32 10.57 10.98
C PHE A 216 -0.55 11.73 10.47
N VAL A 217 -0.90 11.72 9.17
CA VAL A 217 -1.75 12.76 8.56
C VAL A 217 -3.16 12.75 9.17
N MET A 218 -3.71 11.59 9.57
CA MET A 218 -4.95 11.48 10.34
C MET A 218 -4.88 12.16 11.71
N GLY A 219 -3.67 12.41 12.23
CA GLY A 219 -3.44 12.96 13.57
C GLY A 219 -3.36 11.91 14.67
N GLU A 220 -3.16 10.65 14.30
CA GLU A 220 -3.04 9.53 15.23
C GLU A 220 -1.64 9.49 15.88
N ASP A 221 -1.56 9.00 17.11
CA ASP A 221 -0.28 8.64 17.73
C ASP A 221 0.24 7.34 17.10
N LEU A 222 1.32 7.46 16.32
CA LEU A 222 1.88 6.33 15.58
C LEU A 222 2.34 5.18 16.48
N GLU A 223 2.91 5.48 17.66
CA GLU A 223 3.35 4.44 18.58
C GLU A 223 2.16 3.69 19.19
N GLU A 224 1.08 4.41 19.49
CA GLU A 224 -0.16 3.82 19.97
C GLU A 224 -0.79 2.94 18.87
N MET A 225 -0.88 3.44 17.64
CA MET A 225 -1.42 2.67 16.52
C MET A 225 -0.59 1.42 16.21
N ILE A 226 0.73 1.52 16.23
CA ILE A 226 1.62 0.35 16.05
C ILE A 226 1.37 -0.70 17.14
N ARG A 227 1.20 -0.28 18.41
CA ARG A 227 0.90 -1.22 19.50
C ARG A 227 -0.50 -1.83 19.39
N LEU A 228 -1.49 -1.00 19.02
CA LEU A 228 -2.89 -1.43 18.87
C LEU A 228 -3.04 -2.50 17.79
N PHE A 229 -2.41 -2.28 16.63
CA PHE A 229 -2.50 -3.17 15.49
C PHE A 229 -1.38 -4.22 15.41
N ARG A 230 -0.54 -4.34 16.42
CA ARG A 230 0.68 -5.16 16.43
C ARG A 230 0.49 -6.54 15.79
N GLU A 231 -0.55 -7.29 16.21
CA GLU A 231 -0.83 -8.65 15.74
C GLU A 231 -1.51 -8.68 14.35
N LYS A 232 -1.89 -7.52 13.83
CA LYS A 232 -2.62 -7.36 12.57
C LYS A 232 -1.81 -6.61 11.50
N ILE A 233 -0.63 -6.08 11.83
CA ILE A 233 0.26 -5.50 10.82
C ILE A 233 0.84 -6.63 9.99
N MET A 234 0.51 -6.67 8.69
CA MET A 234 0.96 -7.67 7.72
C MET A 234 1.99 -7.11 6.75
N PHE A 235 2.03 -5.79 6.61
CA PHE A 235 2.87 -5.07 5.66
C PHE A 235 3.08 -3.64 6.12
N ILE A 236 4.26 -3.05 5.85
CA ILE A 236 4.58 -1.67 6.25
C ILE A 236 4.95 -0.83 5.03
N HIS A 237 4.29 0.32 4.88
CA HIS A 237 4.70 1.42 4.03
C HIS A 237 5.50 2.44 4.86
N PHE A 238 6.82 2.40 4.69
CA PHE A 238 7.75 3.26 5.42
C PHE A 238 8.03 4.51 4.60
N ARG A 239 7.29 5.60 4.88
CA ARG A 239 7.44 6.91 4.24
C ARG A 239 7.22 8.04 5.22
N ASN A 240 7.66 9.24 4.86
CA ASN A 240 7.53 10.44 5.68
C ASN A 240 6.72 11.52 4.94
N THR A 241 6.09 12.42 5.70
CA THR A 241 5.19 13.44 5.16
C THR A 241 5.20 14.68 6.05
N LYS A 242 4.64 15.78 5.57
CA LYS A 242 4.37 17.01 6.32
C LYS A 242 2.96 17.49 6.06
N GLY A 243 2.28 17.95 7.13
CA GLY A 243 0.97 18.58 7.01
C GLY A 243 -0.13 17.85 7.77
N HIS A 244 -1.37 18.03 7.31
CA HIS A 244 -2.59 17.56 7.95
C HIS A 244 -3.58 17.04 6.88
N PRO A 245 -4.71 16.40 7.23
CA PRO A 245 -5.55 15.69 6.26
C PRO A 245 -5.97 16.51 5.04
N ASN A 246 -6.27 17.80 5.22
CA ASN A 246 -6.72 18.67 4.15
C ASN A 246 -5.60 19.29 3.29
N ALA A 247 -4.35 19.26 3.80
CA ALA A 247 -3.19 19.76 3.07
C ALA A 247 -1.91 19.11 3.58
N PHE A 248 -1.32 18.23 2.77
CA PHE A 248 -0.05 17.56 3.11
C PHE A 248 0.79 17.33 1.86
N ARG A 249 2.07 17.06 2.09
CA ARG A 249 2.99 16.69 1.03
C ARG A 249 3.87 15.54 1.44
N GLU A 250 4.30 14.78 0.47
CA GLU A 250 5.39 13.82 0.64
C GLU A 250 6.71 14.56 0.88
N THR A 251 7.69 13.86 1.41
CA THR A 251 9.02 14.44 1.68
C THR A 251 10.11 13.40 1.37
N PHE A 252 11.36 13.82 1.46
CA PHE A 252 12.42 12.84 1.71
C PHE A 252 12.13 12.11 3.03
N HIS A 253 12.55 10.86 3.14
CA HIS A 253 12.32 10.03 4.33
C HIS A 253 12.93 10.65 5.60
N ASP A 254 13.98 11.45 5.47
CA ASP A 254 14.67 12.14 6.55
C ASP A 254 14.24 13.60 6.75
N ASN A 255 13.23 14.10 6.01
CA ASN A 255 12.83 15.52 6.01
C ASN A 255 11.35 15.76 6.30
N GLY A 256 10.61 14.77 6.78
CA GLY A 256 9.22 14.91 7.18
C GLY A 256 9.05 15.26 8.67
N ASP A 257 7.81 15.20 9.11
CA ASP A 257 7.44 15.50 10.49
C ASP A 257 7.42 14.23 11.37
N ILE A 258 7.58 13.04 10.79
CA ILE A 258 7.67 11.77 11.50
C ILE A 258 9.14 11.52 11.89
N ASP A 259 9.38 11.24 13.19
CA ASP A 259 10.67 10.71 13.65
C ASP A 259 10.83 9.25 13.20
N MET A 260 11.42 9.06 12.03
CA MET A 260 11.56 7.77 11.38
C MET A 260 12.40 6.78 12.17
N ALA A 261 13.40 7.25 12.92
CA ALA A 261 14.24 6.39 13.76
C ALA A 261 13.45 5.88 14.98
N LYS A 262 12.67 6.75 15.62
CA LYS A 262 11.78 6.39 16.71
C LYS A 262 10.72 5.38 16.27
N ILE A 263 10.10 5.59 15.11
CA ILE A 263 9.07 4.69 14.58
C ILE A 263 9.66 3.34 14.19
N MET A 264 10.85 3.30 13.56
CA MET A 264 11.54 2.04 13.29
C MET A 264 11.83 1.27 14.58
N LYS A 265 12.31 1.97 15.61
CA LYS A 265 12.52 1.36 16.93
C LYS A 265 11.22 0.81 17.52
N THR A 266 10.11 1.54 17.37
CA THR A 266 8.80 1.08 17.84
C THR A 266 8.37 -0.22 17.15
N TYR A 267 8.56 -0.36 15.83
CA TYR A 267 8.30 -1.62 15.14
C TYR A 267 9.14 -2.76 15.71
N VAL A 268 10.45 -2.57 15.82
CA VAL A 268 11.38 -3.63 16.23
C VAL A 268 11.15 -4.08 17.68
N VAL A 269 10.97 -3.14 18.62
CA VAL A 269 10.74 -3.49 20.04
C VAL A 269 9.38 -4.14 20.29
N ASN A 270 8.40 -3.92 19.42
CA ASN A 270 7.13 -4.62 19.46
C ASN A 270 7.14 -5.97 18.73
N GLY A 271 8.29 -6.41 18.23
CA GLY A 271 8.46 -7.70 17.56
C GLY A 271 7.75 -7.81 16.22
N ILE A 272 7.54 -6.68 15.53
CA ILE A 272 6.90 -6.67 14.20
C ILE A 272 7.95 -7.05 13.16
N ASP A 273 7.82 -8.27 12.61
CA ASP A 273 8.74 -8.85 11.62
C ASP A 273 7.97 -9.21 10.34
N VAL A 274 7.62 -8.19 9.59
CA VAL A 274 6.80 -8.28 8.37
C VAL A 274 7.53 -7.62 7.19
N PRO A 275 7.05 -7.81 5.94
CA PRO A 275 7.55 -7.07 4.80
C PRO A 275 7.44 -5.55 5.01
N VAL A 276 8.50 -4.83 4.65
CA VAL A 276 8.56 -3.37 4.69
C VAL A 276 9.12 -2.84 3.38
N ARG A 277 8.48 -1.81 2.83
CA ARG A 277 8.98 -1.09 1.66
C ARG A 277 8.96 0.41 1.86
N VAL A 278 9.81 1.11 1.13
CA VAL A 278 9.61 2.54 0.87
C VAL A 278 8.35 2.71 0.02
N ASP A 279 7.62 3.79 0.28
CA ASP A 279 6.41 4.08 -0.49
C ASP A 279 6.67 5.27 -1.43
N HIS A 280 6.05 6.42 -1.24
CA HIS A 280 6.30 7.56 -2.11
C HIS A 280 7.67 8.20 -1.84
N VAL A 281 8.34 8.59 -2.92
CA VAL A 281 9.69 9.14 -2.89
C VAL A 281 9.76 10.43 -3.70
N PRO A 282 10.73 11.34 -3.44
CA PRO A 282 10.91 12.53 -4.26
C PRO A 282 11.44 12.20 -5.64
N THR A 283 11.14 13.07 -6.61
CA THR A 283 11.80 13.15 -7.93
C THR A 283 13.06 13.98 -7.77
N LEU A 284 14.22 13.42 -8.09
CA LEU A 284 15.52 14.05 -7.91
C LEU A 284 16.03 14.73 -9.18
N ALA A 285 17.10 15.52 -9.04
CA ALA A 285 17.75 16.18 -10.16
C ALA A 285 18.21 15.17 -11.23
N GLY A 286 17.88 15.45 -12.48
CA GLY A 286 18.20 14.59 -13.62
C GLY A 286 17.16 13.54 -13.95
N GLU A 287 16.11 13.39 -13.13
CA GLU A 287 14.97 12.52 -13.43
C GLU A 287 13.90 13.26 -14.22
N THR A 288 13.27 12.54 -15.14
CA THR A 288 12.01 12.95 -15.77
C THR A 288 10.94 12.01 -15.27
N SER A 289 10.12 12.49 -14.34
CA SER A 289 9.10 11.63 -13.72
C SER A 289 8.07 11.16 -14.74
N ARG A 290 7.85 9.85 -14.79
CA ARG A 290 6.72 9.22 -15.51
C ARG A 290 5.57 8.90 -14.57
N LEU A 291 5.88 8.72 -13.29
CA LEU A 291 4.93 8.50 -12.23
C LEU A 291 5.50 9.13 -10.96
N ALA A 292 5.08 10.36 -10.66
CA ALA A 292 5.53 11.09 -9.49
C ALA A 292 5.32 10.28 -8.21
N GLY A 293 6.33 10.29 -7.34
CA GLY A 293 6.36 9.47 -6.14
C GLY A 293 7.01 8.08 -6.29
N TYR A 294 7.37 7.67 -7.53
CA TYR A 294 7.95 6.35 -7.81
C TYR A 294 9.23 6.40 -8.65
N ASP A 295 9.94 7.52 -8.62
CA ASP A 295 11.14 7.72 -9.43
C ASP A 295 12.37 6.97 -8.87
N ALA A 296 13.26 6.58 -9.75
CA ALA A 296 14.34 5.63 -9.49
C ALA A 296 15.38 6.12 -8.47
N LEU A 297 15.85 7.37 -8.61
CA LEU A 297 16.86 7.94 -7.71
C LEU A 297 16.28 8.24 -6.33
N GLY A 298 15.03 8.73 -6.27
CA GLY A 298 14.31 8.89 -5.01
C GLY A 298 14.19 7.57 -4.26
N ARG A 299 13.88 6.48 -4.97
CA ARG A 299 13.84 5.13 -4.39
C ARG A 299 15.21 4.67 -3.90
N TYR A 300 16.25 4.88 -4.67
CA TYR A 300 17.62 4.54 -4.27
C TYR A 300 18.00 5.18 -2.92
N PHE A 301 17.76 6.49 -2.79
CA PHE A 301 17.97 7.20 -1.53
C PHE A 301 17.14 6.61 -0.39
N SER A 302 15.84 6.42 -0.62
CA SER A 302 14.89 6.01 0.41
C SER A 302 15.10 4.57 0.87
N ILE A 303 15.45 3.63 -0.03
CA ILE A 303 15.81 2.25 0.33
C ILE A 303 17.09 2.24 1.16
N GLY A 304 18.09 3.04 0.78
CA GLY A 304 19.33 3.16 1.55
C GLY A 304 19.09 3.70 2.97
N TYR A 305 18.22 4.71 3.09
CA TYR A 305 17.81 5.29 4.37
C TYR A 305 17.05 4.27 5.24
N LEU A 306 16.03 3.61 4.70
CA LEU A 306 15.27 2.55 5.39
C LEU A 306 16.21 1.45 5.91
N LYS A 307 17.07 0.94 5.03
CA LYS A 307 18.03 -0.10 5.38
C LYS A 307 18.99 0.34 6.48
N GLY A 308 19.53 1.56 6.36
CA GLY A 308 20.45 2.11 7.37
C GLY A 308 19.81 2.26 8.75
N ILE A 309 18.57 2.75 8.82
CA ILE A 309 17.84 2.85 10.09
C ILE A 309 17.52 1.46 10.67
N LEU A 310 17.07 0.53 9.84
CA LEU A 310 16.77 -0.84 10.27
C LEU A 310 18.02 -1.53 10.85
N ASP A 311 19.11 -1.53 10.09
CA ASP A 311 20.40 -2.10 10.53
C ASP A 311 20.89 -1.47 11.85
N ALA A 312 20.79 -0.14 11.97
CA ALA A 312 21.21 0.57 13.18
C ALA A 312 20.33 0.23 14.38
N THR A 313 19.01 0.14 14.16
CA THR A 313 18.05 -0.17 15.23
C THR A 313 18.24 -1.59 15.75
N GLU A 314 18.33 -2.57 14.86
CA GLU A 314 18.53 -3.97 15.24
C GLU A 314 19.84 -4.17 16.03
N ARG A 315 20.95 -3.56 15.59
CA ARG A 315 22.23 -3.62 16.31
C ARG A 315 22.21 -2.92 17.68
N SER A 316 21.39 -1.89 17.84
CA SER A 316 21.29 -1.17 19.12
C SER A 316 20.53 -1.94 20.21
N LEU A 317 19.81 -2.99 19.82
CA LEU A 317 19.01 -3.83 20.72
C LEU A 317 19.68 -5.19 21.02
N LEU A 318 20.80 -5.49 20.37
CA LEU A 318 21.67 -6.62 20.67
C LEU A 318 22.66 -6.27 21.78
#